data_bab9047a62246b2b6e88922f39311ba9
#
_entry.id   bab9047a62246b2b6e88922f39311ba9
#
_cell.length_a   1.000
_cell.length_b   1.000
_cell.length_c   1.000
_cell.angle_alpha   90.00
_cell.angle_beta   90.00
_cell.angle_gamma   90.00
#
_symmetry.space_group_name_H-M   'P 1'
#
loop_
_entity.id
_entity.type
_entity.pdbx_description
1 polymer ?
#
loop_
_entity_poly.entity_id
_entity_poly.type
_entity_poly.pdbx_seq_one_letter_code
_entity_poly.pdbx_strand_id
1 'polypeptide(L)'
;RIIDGAGRPLDGRGPIEAEAHVRLAGTTTNPLLRMPITQPLDVGVRAINGLLSVGRGQRIGLFAGSGVGKSVLLGMMARYTAADVTVVGLVGERGREVKEFVERILGPDGLARAVVVATPADHPPLMRLHGAWLATSIAEHFRDQGANVLLLMDSLTRFAQAQREIGLAIGEAPATKGYPPSVFARLPQLVERAGNGIGGGGSITAFYTVLVEGDDQADPIADSARAILDGHIVLARRIADAGRFPAVDVEASVSRVMHEIVGT
;
A
#
# COMPACT_ATOMS: atom_id res chain seq x y z
N ARG A 1 12.14 -1.91 -11.97
CA ARG A 1 11.66 -3.12 -12.66
C ARG A 1 10.15 -3.26 -12.51
N ILE A 2 9.51 -3.95 -13.45
CA ILE A 2 8.09 -4.32 -13.39
C ILE A 2 8.01 -5.84 -13.47
N ILE A 3 7.35 -6.46 -12.49
CA ILE A 3 7.26 -7.92 -12.35
C ILE A 3 5.82 -8.35 -12.05
N ASP A 4 5.51 -9.62 -12.27
CA ASP A 4 4.25 -10.23 -11.83
C ASP A 4 4.33 -10.76 -10.39
N GLY A 5 3.23 -11.34 -9.88
CA GLY A 5 3.17 -11.92 -8.53
C GLY A 5 4.02 -13.16 -8.31
N ALA A 6 4.62 -13.73 -9.35
CA ALA A 6 5.59 -14.82 -9.30
C ALA A 6 7.05 -14.34 -9.48
N GLY A 7 7.27 -13.02 -9.55
CA GLY A 7 8.58 -12.42 -9.76
C GLY A 7 9.08 -12.43 -11.22
N ARG A 8 8.22 -12.79 -12.19
CA ARG A 8 8.60 -12.82 -13.60
C ARG A 8 8.58 -11.40 -14.18
N PRO A 9 9.62 -10.98 -14.93
CA PRO A 9 9.67 -9.66 -15.55
C PRO A 9 8.55 -9.44 -16.55
N LEU A 10 7.92 -8.27 -16.49
CA LEU A 10 6.92 -7.78 -17.44
C LEU A 10 7.44 -6.61 -18.30
N ASP A 11 8.62 -6.07 -17.98
CA ASP A 11 9.20 -4.87 -18.56
C ASP A 11 10.08 -5.13 -19.80
N GLY A 12 10.20 -6.38 -20.26
CA GLY A 12 11.02 -6.73 -21.41
C GLY A 12 12.53 -6.62 -21.20
N ARG A 13 13.00 -6.35 -19.97
CA ARG A 13 14.42 -6.12 -19.64
C ARG A 13 15.21 -7.41 -19.30
N GLY A 14 14.71 -8.57 -19.72
CA GLY A 14 15.33 -9.86 -19.44
C GLY A 14 15.14 -10.34 -17.98
N PRO A 15 15.69 -11.51 -17.63
CA PRO A 15 15.55 -12.10 -16.30
C PRO A 15 16.13 -11.20 -15.20
N ILE A 16 15.68 -11.43 -13.98
CA ILE A 16 16.22 -10.78 -12.78
C ILE A 16 17.25 -11.72 -12.18
N GLU A 17 18.49 -11.26 -12.04
CA GLU A 17 19.49 -11.93 -11.24
C GLU A 17 19.22 -11.65 -9.77
N ALA A 18 18.71 -12.66 -9.06
CA ALA A 18 18.36 -12.51 -7.66
C ALA A 18 19.60 -12.68 -6.77
N GLU A 19 19.89 -11.70 -5.94
CA GLU A 19 20.96 -11.80 -4.94
C GLU A 19 20.57 -12.67 -3.74
N ALA A 20 19.26 -12.76 -3.45
CA ALA A 20 18.73 -13.51 -2.33
C ALA A 20 17.32 -14.05 -2.61
N HIS A 21 16.97 -15.12 -1.90
CA HIS A 21 15.63 -15.68 -1.86
C HIS A 21 15.03 -15.55 -0.47
N VAL A 22 13.82 -15.01 -0.38
CA VAL A 22 13.11 -14.80 0.89
C VAL A 22 11.75 -15.51 0.88
N ARG A 23 11.23 -15.82 2.06
CA ARG A 23 9.88 -16.38 2.20
C ARG A 23 8.84 -15.29 1.96
N LEU A 24 7.87 -15.53 1.06
CA LEU A 24 6.79 -14.58 0.79
C LEU A 24 5.94 -14.27 2.03
N ALA A 25 5.72 -15.26 2.90
CA ALA A 25 4.99 -15.06 4.16
C ALA A 25 5.69 -14.12 5.14
N GLY A 26 6.96 -13.78 4.88
CA GLY A 26 7.78 -12.97 5.80
C GLY A 26 8.13 -13.69 7.10
N THR A 27 8.72 -12.95 8.00
CA THR A 27 9.01 -13.37 9.38
C THR A 27 8.39 -12.36 10.35
N THR A 28 7.87 -12.85 11.47
CA THR A 28 7.38 -11.97 12.53
C THR A 28 8.55 -11.24 13.19
N THR A 29 8.46 -9.93 13.25
CA THR A 29 9.44 -9.10 13.94
C THR A 29 9.02 -8.95 15.41
N ASN A 30 9.97 -9.09 16.36
CA ASN A 30 9.68 -8.76 17.75
C ASN A 30 9.33 -7.27 17.87
N PRO A 31 8.12 -6.90 18.31
CA PRO A 31 7.67 -5.50 18.34
C PRO A 31 8.52 -4.61 19.24
N LEU A 32 9.16 -5.17 20.29
CA LEU A 32 10.00 -4.41 21.20
C LEU A 32 11.36 -4.02 20.60
N LEU A 33 11.75 -4.62 19.47
CA LEU A 33 12.99 -4.31 18.76
C LEU A 33 12.77 -3.29 17.63
N ARG A 34 11.53 -2.99 17.28
CA ARG A 34 11.22 -1.99 16.26
C ARG A 34 11.47 -0.58 16.78
N MET A 35 12.10 0.24 15.94
CA MET A 35 12.29 1.65 16.28
C MET A 35 10.94 2.41 16.24
N PRO A 36 10.72 3.36 17.17
CA PRO A 36 9.53 4.20 17.15
C PRO A 36 9.52 5.13 15.94
N ILE A 37 8.33 5.65 15.59
CA ILE A 37 8.16 6.65 14.55
C ILE A 37 8.47 8.02 15.14
N THR A 38 9.59 8.64 14.74
CA THR A 38 10.07 9.92 15.30
C THR A 38 10.43 10.96 14.24
N GLN A 39 10.42 10.59 12.96
CA GLN A 39 10.84 11.47 11.89
C GLN A 39 9.75 11.58 10.82
N PRO A 40 9.45 12.80 10.33
CA PRO A 40 8.52 12.97 9.21
C PRO A 40 9.11 12.43 7.92
N LEU A 41 8.23 11.99 7.02
CA LEU A 41 8.53 11.67 5.63
C LEU A 41 7.85 12.70 4.72
N ASP A 42 8.61 13.36 3.88
CA ASP A 42 8.03 14.08 2.75
C ASP A 42 7.51 13.08 1.71
N VAL A 43 6.19 13.02 1.59
CA VAL A 43 5.51 12.13 0.63
C VAL A 43 5.29 12.79 -0.74
N GLY A 44 5.84 14.01 -0.96
CA GLY A 44 5.75 14.74 -2.23
C GLY A 44 4.39 15.42 -2.47
N VAL A 45 3.49 15.45 -1.49
CA VAL A 45 2.15 16.02 -1.60
C VAL A 45 1.92 17.05 -0.48
N ARG A 46 1.89 18.33 -0.83
CA ARG A 46 1.80 19.45 0.14
C ARG A 46 0.61 19.35 1.09
N ALA A 47 -0.56 18.93 0.60
CA ALA A 47 -1.76 18.78 1.43
C ALA A 47 -1.58 17.70 2.51
N ILE A 48 -0.85 16.63 2.21
CA ILE A 48 -0.53 15.58 3.18
C ILE A 48 0.57 16.06 4.12
N ASN A 49 1.68 16.55 3.58
CA ASN A 49 2.83 16.99 4.38
C ASN A 49 2.48 18.08 5.40
N GLY A 50 1.62 19.04 5.01
CA GLY A 50 1.29 20.19 5.84
C GLY A 50 0.11 19.99 6.79
N LEU A 51 -0.79 19.07 6.50
CA LEU A 51 -2.06 18.94 7.25
C LEU A 51 -2.25 17.57 7.92
N LEU A 52 -1.52 16.55 7.44
CA LEU A 52 -1.67 15.15 7.86
C LEU A 52 -0.31 14.47 8.04
N SER A 53 0.73 15.23 8.37
CA SER A 53 2.14 14.79 8.42
C SER A 53 2.35 13.31 8.68
N VAL A 54 3.07 12.65 7.77
CA VAL A 54 3.30 11.20 7.80
C VAL A 54 4.70 10.93 8.36
N GLY A 55 4.82 9.97 9.26
CA GLY A 55 6.09 9.56 9.83
C GLY A 55 6.77 8.43 9.04
N ARG A 56 8.09 8.36 9.08
CA ARG A 56 8.87 7.24 8.54
C ARG A 56 8.52 5.96 9.29
N GLY A 57 8.07 4.95 8.54
CA GLY A 57 7.59 3.69 9.11
C GLY A 57 6.10 3.67 9.47
N GLN A 58 5.35 4.75 9.18
CA GLN A 58 3.91 4.81 9.42
C GLN A 58 3.12 4.02 8.36
N ARG A 59 2.02 3.40 8.78
CA ARG A 59 1.07 2.66 7.94
C ARG A 59 -0.22 3.45 7.80
N ILE A 60 -0.49 3.96 6.60
CA ILE A 60 -1.62 4.85 6.32
C ILE A 60 -2.62 4.16 5.39
N GLY A 61 -3.90 4.25 5.71
CA GLY A 61 -4.98 3.92 4.80
C GLY A 61 -5.31 5.08 3.86
N LEU A 62 -5.39 4.82 2.57
CA LEU A 62 -5.92 5.78 1.60
C LEU A 62 -7.30 5.32 1.15
N PHE A 63 -8.34 5.93 1.73
CA PHE A 63 -9.73 5.58 1.49
C PHE A 63 -10.26 6.40 0.32
N ALA A 64 -10.72 5.71 -0.71
CA ALA A 64 -11.13 6.35 -1.95
C ALA A 64 -12.27 5.59 -2.63
N GLY A 65 -13.26 6.33 -3.12
CA GLY A 65 -14.21 5.84 -4.12
C GLY A 65 -13.60 5.82 -5.52
N SER A 66 -14.40 5.44 -6.52
CA SER A 66 -13.99 5.51 -7.92
C SER A 66 -13.92 6.96 -8.43
N GLY A 67 -12.90 7.30 -9.22
CA GLY A 67 -12.82 8.58 -9.95
C GLY A 67 -12.45 9.81 -9.11
N VAL A 68 -11.99 9.67 -7.88
CA VAL A 68 -11.59 10.80 -7.01
C VAL A 68 -10.11 11.18 -7.10
N GLY A 69 -9.37 10.64 -8.08
CA GLY A 69 -7.97 10.98 -8.28
C GLY A 69 -6.97 10.11 -7.52
N LYS A 70 -7.39 8.94 -6.99
CA LYS A 70 -6.54 7.99 -6.24
C LYS A 70 -5.24 7.67 -6.95
N SER A 71 -5.29 7.17 -8.18
CA SER A 71 -4.10 6.71 -8.91
C SER A 71 -3.13 7.86 -9.22
N VAL A 72 -3.64 9.05 -9.52
CA VAL A 72 -2.82 10.25 -9.71
C VAL A 72 -2.10 10.62 -8.42
N LEU A 73 -2.80 10.59 -7.28
CA LEU A 73 -2.21 10.88 -5.98
C LEU A 73 -1.10 9.87 -5.62
N LEU A 74 -1.34 8.56 -5.84
CA LEU A 74 -0.31 7.52 -5.66
C LEU A 74 0.93 7.78 -6.55
N GLY A 75 0.69 8.17 -7.80
CA GLY A 75 1.78 8.52 -8.72
C GLY A 75 2.57 9.76 -8.29
N MET A 76 1.90 10.78 -7.77
CA MET A 76 2.57 11.95 -7.19
C MET A 76 3.47 11.53 -6.02
N MET A 77 2.97 10.72 -5.10
CA MET A 77 3.77 10.20 -3.99
C MET A 77 4.95 9.37 -4.49
N ALA A 78 4.75 8.47 -5.45
CA ALA A 78 5.82 7.64 -6.02
C ALA A 78 6.94 8.47 -6.67
N ARG A 79 6.59 9.59 -7.32
CA ARG A 79 7.54 10.45 -8.06
C ARG A 79 8.26 11.45 -7.16
N TYR A 80 7.58 11.99 -6.16
CA TYR A 80 8.05 13.19 -5.44
C TYR A 80 8.40 12.93 -3.98
N THR A 81 8.22 11.69 -3.49
CA THR A 81 8.61 11.34 -2.12
C THR A 81 10.12 11.49 -1.88
N ALA A 82 10.49 11.83 -0.65
CA ALA A 82 11.86 11.80 -0.17
C ALA A 82 12.34 10.39 0.26
N ALA A 83 11.54 9.33 0.04
CA ALA A 83 11.99 7.97 0.25
C ALA A 83 13.06 7.56 -0.76
N ASP A 84 13.98 6.68 -0.35
CA ASP A 84 15.08 6.22 -1.18
C ASP A 84 14.60 5.32 -2.32
N VAL A 85 13.64 4.44 -2.02
CA VAL A 85 13.04 3.46 -2.95
C VAL A 85 11.54 3.48 -2.82
N THR A 86 10.84 3.37 -3.95
CA THR A 86 9.39 3.15 -3.99
C THR A 86 9.07 1.74 -4.44
N VAL A 87 8.24 1.04 -3.71
CA VAL A 87 7.68 -0.27 -4.11
C VAL A 87 6.17 -0.11 -4.31
N VAL A 88 5.68 -0.50 -5.47
CA VAL A 88 4.27 -0.39 -5.82
C VAL A 88 3.68 -1.78 -6.05
N GLY A 89 2.71 -2.16 -5.26
CA GLY A 89 1.90 -3.37 -5.46
C GLY A 89 0.56 -3.01 -6.10
N LEU A 90 0.39 -3.30 -7.39
CA LEU A 90 -0.87 -3.14 -8.12
C LEU A 90 -1.62 -4.47 -8.09
N VAL A 91 -2.52 -4.64 -7.13
CA VAL A 91 -3.21 -5.89 -6.84
C VAL A 91 -4.67 -5.81 -7.25
N GLY A 92 -5.07 -6.60 -8.26
CA GLY A 92 -6.44 -6.68 -8.71
C GLY A 92 -6.95 -5.45 -9.46
N GLU A 93 -6.07 -4.56 -9.91
CA GLU A 93 -6.42 -3.45 -10.78
C GLU A 93 -6.61 -3.92 -12.23
N ARG A 94 -7.33 -3.17 -13.04
CA ARG A 94 -7.52 -3.53 -14.46
C ARG A 94 -6.21 -3.41 -15.22
N GLY A 95 -5.92 -4.32 -16.17
CA GLY A 95 -4.70 -4.30 -16.96
C GLY A 95 -4.43 -2.96 -17.66
N ARG A 96 -5.50 -2.28 -18.13
CA ARG A 96 -5.40 -0.92 -18.70
C ARG A 96 -4.91 0.11 -17.67
N GLU A 97 -5.40 0.03 -16.43
CA GLU A 97 -5.03 0.96 -15.36
C GLU A 97 -3.59 0.71 -14.89
N VAL A 98 -3.16 -0.56 -14.86
CA VAL A 98 -1.75 -0.92 -14.62
C VAL A 98 -0.83 -0.28 -15.66
N LYS A 99 -1.16 -0.41 -16.95
CA LYS A 99 -0.38 0.19 -18.03
C LYS A 99 -0.35 1.72 -17.92
N GLU A 100 -1.49 2.34 -17.71
CA GLU A 100 -1.61 3.80 -17.56
C GLU A 100 -0.80 4.30 -16.36
N PHE A 101 -0.85 3.59 -15.23
CA PHE A 101 -0.07 3.93 -14.04
C PHE A 101 1.43 3.90 -14.32
N VAL A 102 1.92 2.84 -14.96
CA VAL A 102 3.34 2.68 -15.25
C VAL A 102 3.84 3.69 -16.27
N GLU A 103 3.14 3.82 -17.41
CA GLU A 103 3.63 4.61 -18.55
C GLU A 103 3.39 6.12 -18.40
N ARG A 104 2.24 6.51 -17.84
CA ARG A 104 1.81 7.92 -17.81
C ARG A 104 1.92 8.56 -16.44
N ILE A 105 1.52 7.84 -15.39
CA ILE A 105 1.46 8.39 -14.03
C ILE A 105 2.84 8.31 -13.38
N LEU A 106 3.46 7.13 -13.34
CA LEU A 106 4.79 6.94 -12.78
C LEU A 106 5.87 7.48 -13.73
N GLY A 107 5.78 7.12 -14.99
CA GLY A 107 6.72 7.54 -16.04
C GLY A 107 8.15 7.02 -15.83
N PRO A 108 9.07 7.36 -16.77
CA PRO A 108 10.45 6.89 -16.71
C PRO A 108 11.20 7.31 -15.43
N ASP A 109 11.03 8.56 -15.01
CA ASP A 109 11.73 9.11 -13.84
C ASP A 109 11.29 8.45 -12.54
N GLY A 110 9.97 8.24 -12.36
CA GLY A 110 9.45 7.52 -11.21
C GLY A 110 9.86 6.06 -11.21
N LEU A 111 9.89 5.41 -12.40
CA LEU A 111 10.27 4.01 -12.53
C LEU A 111 11.78 3.79 -12.29
N ALA A 112 12.63 4.81 -12.46
CA ALA A 112 14.07 4.69 -12.23
C ALA A 112 14.41 4.27 -10.79
N ARG A 113 13.59 4.68 -9.81
CA ARG A 113 13.74 4.33 -8.39
C ARG A 113 12.57 3.51 -7.82
N ALA A 114 11.83 2.83 -8.70
CA ALA A 114 10.68 2.04 -8.29
C ALA A 114 10.77 0.58 -8.74
N VAL A 115 10.16 -0.28 -7.91
CA VAL A 115 9.79 -1.65 -8.27
C VAL A 115 8.27 -1.72 -8.30
N VAL A 116 7.72 -2.21 -9.40
CA VAL A 116 6.26 -2.41 -9.55
C VAL A 116 5.96 -3.90 -9.62
N VAL A 117 5.12 -4.38 -8.72
CA VAL A 117 4.56 -5.73 -8.74
C VAL A 117 3.12 -5.62 -9.22
N ALA A 118 2.83 -6.17 -10.40
CA ALA A 118 1.52 -6.07 -11.04
C ALA A 118 0.82 -7.43 -11.10
N THR A 119 -0.35 -7.52 -10.48
CA THR A 119 -1.23 -8.69 -10.52
C THR A 119 -2.65 -8.26 -10.87
N PRO A 120 -2.94 -8.06 -12.17
CA PRO A 120 -4.23 -7.60 -12.65
C PRO A 120 -5.42 -8.45 -12.19
N ALA A 121 -6.63 -7.89 -12.33
CA ALA A 121 -7.86 -8.49 -11.83
C ALA A 121 -8.23 -9.84 -12.48
N ASP A 122 -7.74 -10.10 -13.69
CA ASP A 122 -7.89 -11.35 -14.43
C ASP A 122 -6.92 -12.47 -13.99
N HIS A 123 -5.93 -12.14 -13.13
CA HIS A 123 -5.06 -13.15 -12.55
C HIS A 123 -5.78 -13.99 -11.48
N PRO A 124 -5.41 -15.28 -11.32
CA PRO A 124 -5.95 -16.13 -10.26
C PRO A 124 -5.81 -15.49 -8.86
N PRO A 125 -6.76 -15.75 -7.93
CA PRO A 125 -6.73 -15.12 -6.60
C PRO A 125 -5.44 -15.39 -5.83
N LEU A 126 -4.85 -16.57 -5.94
CA LEU A 126 -3.56 -16.88 -5.32
C LEU A 126 -2.44 -15.98 -5.84
N MET A 127 -2.42 -15.68 -7.15
CA MET A 127 -1.43 -14.79 -7.76
C MET A 127 -1.59 -13.35 -7.25
N ARG A 128 -2.84 -12.89 -7.05
CA ARG A 128 -3.12 -11.58 -6.47
C ARG A 128 -2.64 -11.48 -5.01
N LEU A 129 -2.80 -12.53 -4.20
CA LEU A 129 -2.21 -12.59 -2.85
C LEU A 129 -0.68 -12.58 -2.90
N HIS A 130 -0.09 -13.40 -3.77
CA HIS A 130 1.37 -13.45 -3.94
C HIS A 130 1.95 -12.10 -4.32
N GLY A 131 1.26 -11.34 -5.20
CA GLY A 131 1.70 -9.99 -5.59
C GLY A 131 1.81 -9.03 -4.41
N ALA A 132 0.82 -9.03 -3.51
CA ALA A 132 0.87 -8.21 -2.30
C ALA A 132 2.02 -8.63 -1.37
N TRP A 133 2.19 -9.92 -1.15
CA TRP A 133 3.28 -10.44 -0.31
C TRP A 133 4.64 -10.18 -0.93
N LEU A 134 4.79 -10.36 -2.24
CA LEU A 134 6.05 -10.11 -2.95
C LEU A 134 6.44 -8.63 -2.89
N ALA A 135 5.50 -7.71 -3.14
CA ALA A 135 5.75 -6.28 -3.00
C ALA A 135 6.21 -5.93 -1.57
N THR A 136 5.57 -6.53 -0.56
CA THR A 136 5.97 -6.34 0.85
C THR A 136 7.36 -6.93 1.12
N SER A 137 7.67 -8.14 0.61
CA SER A 137 9.00 -8.77 0.78
C SER A 137 10.11 -7.97 0.12
N ILE A 138 9.85 -7.37 -1.05
CA ILE A 138 10.81 -6.48 -1.71
C ILE A 138 11.04 -5.21 -0.87
N ALA A 139 9.98 -4.63 -0.31
CA ALA A 139 10.11 -3.50 0.58
C ALA A 139 10.91 -3.84 1.85
N GLU A 140 10.68 -5.02 2.44
CA GLU A 140 11.47 -5.53 3.58
C GLU A 140 12.95 -5.68 3.24
N HIS A 141 13.27 -6.22 2.07
CA HIS A 141 14.67 -6.37 1.62
C HIS A 141 15.41 -5.02 1.60
N PHE A 142 14.83 -3.99 1.02
CA PHE A 142 15.44 -2.66 1.01
C PHE A 142 15.50 -2.03 2.40
N ARG A 143 14.44 -2.17 3.22
CA ARG A 143 14.44 -1.71 4.61
C ARG A 143 15.60 -2.33 5.39
N ASP A 144 15.78 -3.63 5.25
CA ASP A 144 16.79 -4.38 6.01
C ASP A 144 18.23 -4.04 5.55
N GLN A 145 18.38 -3.43 4.37
CA GLN A 145 19.61 -2.80 3.88
C GLN A 145 19.76 -1.34 4.35
N GLY A 146 18.85 -0.82 5.16
CA GLY A 146 18.91 0.53 5.71
C GLY A 146 18.16 1.61 4.90
N ALA A 147 17.50 1.25 3.81
CA ALA A 147 16.76 2.21 2.99
C ALA A 147 15.42 2.64 3.63
N ASN A 148 15.03 3.88 3.37
CA ASN A 148 13.68 4.36 3.65
C ASN A 148 12.80 4.07 2.44
N VAL A 149 11.88 3.14 2.58
CA VAL A 149 11.03 2.64 1.51
C VAL A 149 9.65 3.26 1.60
N LEU A 150 9.12 3.74 0.47
CA LEU A 150 7.70 4.02 0.32
C LEU A 150 7.01 2.80 -0.32
N LEU A 151 6.13 2.14 0.40
CA LEU A 151 5.29 1.06 -0.11
C LEU A 151 3.90 1.60 -0.47
N LEU A 152 3.51 1.51 -1.74
CA LEU A 152 2.17 1.84 -2.22
C LEU A 152 1.44 0.55 -2.59
N MET A 153 0.40 0.16 -1.85
CA MET A 153 -0.37 -1.07 -2.08
C MET A 153 -1.77 -0.74 -2.60
N ASP A 154 -2.00 -0.95 -3.87
CA ASP A 154 -3.29 -0.71 -4.52
C ASP A 154 -3.89 -2.03 -5.06
N SER A 155 -4.81 -2.69 -4.34
CA SER A 155 -5.43 -2.24 -3.10
C SER A 155 -5.54 -3.35 -2.04
N LEU A 156 -5.64 -2.96 -0.79
CA LEU A 156 -5.94 -3.86 0.33
C LEU A 156 -7.31 -4.53 0.17
N THR A 157 -8.29 -3.82 -0.38
CA THR A 157 -9.62 -4.37 -0.70
C THR A 157 -9.52 -5.52 -1.70
N ARG A 158 -8.69 -5.40 -2.74
CA ARG A 158 -8.50 -6.47 -3.73
C ARG A 158 -7.75 -7.67 -3.16
N PHE A 159 -6.80 -7.43 -2.26
CA PHE A 159 -6.16 -8.49 -1.48
C PHE A 159 -7.19 -9.26 -0.64
N ALA A 160 -8.08 -8.54 0.08
CA ALA A 160 -9.16 -9.14 0.86
C ALA A 160 -10.14 -9.95 -0.02
N GLN A 161 -10.51 -9.43 -1.20
CA GLN A 161 -11.35 -10.13 -2.17
C GLN A 161 -10.69 -11.42 -2.68
N ALA A 162 -9.39 -11.39 -2.98
CA ALA A 162 -8.65 -12.58 -3.40
C ALA A 162 -8.63 -13.66 -2.29
N GLN A 163 -8.40 -13.27 -1.04
CA GLN A 163 -8.46 -14.17 0.10
C GLN A 163 -9.89 -14.73 0.31
N ARG A 164 -10.91 -13.90 0.11
CA ARG A 164 -12.32 -14.34 0.16
C ARG A 164 -12.60 -15.43 -0.88
N GLU A 165 -12.18 -15.23 -2.13
CA GLU A 165 -12.35 -16.22 -3.21
C GLU A 165 -11.71 -17.56 -2.82
N ILE A 166 -10.50 -17.55 -2.26
CA ILE A 166 -9.81 -18.78 -1.81
C ILE A 166 -10.53 -19.41 -0.62
N GLY A 167 -10.87 -18.64 0.41
CA GLY A 167 -11.55 -19.15 1.60
C GLY A 167 -12.86 -19.84 1.25
N LEU A 168 -13.71 -19.20 0.43
CA LEU A 168 -14.97 -19.78 -0.04
C LEU A 168 -14.76 -21.04 -0.87
N ALA A 169 -13.74 -21.06 -1.74
CA ALA A 169 -13.43 -22.23 -2.60
C ALA A 169 -13.00 -23.47 -1.79
N ILE A 170 -12.38 -23.29 -0.63
CA ILE A 170 -12.00 -24.39 0.27
C ILE A 170 -13.07 -24.71 1.32
N GLY A 171 -14.27 -24.11 1.22
CA GLY A 171 -15.42 -24.39 2.07
C GLY A 171 -15.45 -23.59 3.38
N GLU A 172 -14.67 -22.52 3.54
CA GLU A 172 -14.77 -21.64 4.70
C GLU A 172 -16.12 -20.90 4.69
N ALA A 173 -16.84 -20.93 5.81
CA ALA A 173 -18.14 -20.29 5.89
C ALA A 173 -18.04 -18.76 5.81
N PRO A 174 -18.87 -18.09 5.00
CA PRO A 174 -18.93 -16.64 4.97
C PRO A 174 -19.48 -16.09 6.31
N ALA A 175 -18.87 -15.02 6.78
CA ALA A 175 -19.29 -14.29 7.98
C ALA A 175 -19.78 -12.87 7.61
N THR A 176 -19.02 -11.84 7.92
CA THR A 176 -19.44 -10.44 7.75
C THR A 176 -19.46 -10.03 6.26
N LYS A 177 -20.63 -9.62 5.75
CA LYS A 177 -20.85 -9.22 4.34
C LYS A 177 -20.23 -10.22 3.33
N GLY A 178 -20.27 -11.51 3.64
CA GLY A 178 -19.77 -12.58 2.78
C GLY A 178 -18.25 -12.77 2.80
N TYR A 179 -17.51 -12.10 3.66
CA TYR A 179 -16.09 -12.35 3.89
C TYR A 179 -15.91 -13.43 4.96
N PRO A 180 -15.13 -14.51 4.69
CA PRO A 180 -14.80 -15.50 5.69
C PRO A 180 -13.79 -14.98 6.73
N PRO A 181 -13.71 -15.58 7.94
CA PRO A 181 -12.84 -15.15 9.02
C PRO A 181 -11.36 -15.06 8.64
N SER A 182 -10.89 -15.93 7.74
CA SER A 182 -9.49 -15.92 7.27
C SER A 182 -9.07 -14.59 6.64
N VAL A 183 -9.99 -13.84 6.05
CA VAL A 183 -9.69 -12.51 5.47
C VAL A 183 -9.23 -11.55 6.56
N PHE A 184 -9.97 -11.48 7.66
CA PHE A 184 -9.65 -10.58 8.77
C PHE A 184 -8.38 -10.99 9.52
N ALA A 185 -8.03 -12.27 9.52
CA ALA A 185 -6.75 -12.75 10.06
C ALA A 185 -5.55 -12.40 9.14
N ARG A 186 -5.75 -12.36 7.82
CA ARG A 186 -4.68 -12.09 6.85
C ARG A 186 -4.34 -10.60 6.71
N LEU A 187 -5.30 -9.71 6.91
CA LEU A 187 -5.08 -8.26 6.78
C LEU A 187 -3.98 -7.75 7.74
N PRO A 188 -4.06 -7.99 9.07
CA PRO A 188 -2.99 -7.57 9.97
C PRO A 188 -1.65 -8.26 9.67
N GLN A 189 -1.65 -9.55 9.25
CA GLN A 189 -0.43 -10.25 8.88
C GLN A 189 0.33 -9.57 7.72
N LEU A 190 -0.38 -8.99 6.76
CA LEU A 190 0.23 -8.22 5.67
C LEU A 190 0.70 -6.85 6.15
N VAL A 191 -0.18 -6.11 6.84
CA VAL A 191 0.04 -4.70 7.22
C VAL A 191 1.15 -4.57 8.26
N GLU A 192 1.23 -5.48 9.25
CA GLU A 192 2.23 -5.46 10.31
C GLU A 192 3.68 -5.68 9.81
N ARG A 193 3.87 -6.12 8.59
CA ARG A 193 5.21 -6.27 7.98
C ARG A 193 5.85 -4.93 7.63
N ALA A 194 5.05 -3.89 7.37
CA ALA A 194 5.54 -2.53 7.21
C ALA A 194 5.93 -1.91 8.56
N GLY A 195 6.67 -0.84 8.52
CA GLY A 195 7.15 -0.14 9.71
C GLY A 195 8.67 0.01 9.75
N ASN A 196 9.18 0.55 10.84
CA ASN A 196 10.61 0.72 11.05
C ASN A 196 11.33 -0.61 11.21
N GLY A 197 12.58 -0.65 10.76
CA GLY A 197 13.50 -1.77 10.96
C GLY A 197 13.97 -1.91 12.41
N ILE A 198 14.80 -2.93 12.65
CA ILE A 198 15.42 -3.21 13.96
C ILE A 198 16.77 -2.49 14.02
N GLY A 199 17.15 -1.99 15.22
CA GLY A 199 18.50 -1.53 15.50
C GLY A 199 18.99 -0.34 14.65
N GLY A 200 18.10 0.56 14.23
CA GLY A 200 18.46 1.71 13.40
C GLY A 200 18.53 1.39 11.90
N GLY A 201 18.00 0.25 11.48
CA GLY A 201 17.77 -0.08 10.07
C GLY A 201 16.81 0.90 9.39
N GLY A 202 16.55 0.72 8.08
CA GLY A 202 15.64 1.55 7.31
C GLY A 202 14.17 1.48 7.77
N SER A 203 13.29 2.01 6.96
CA SER A 203 11.85 2.05 7.26
C SER A 203 11.01 1.64 6.05
N ILE A 204 9.81 1.10 6.29
CA ILE A 204 8.75 0.98 5.29
C ILE A 204 7.59 1.86 5.71
N THR A 205 7.46 3.02 5.07
CA THR A 205 6.24 3.84 5.16
C THR A 205 5.26 3.33 4.12
N ALA A 206 4.09 2.89 4.55
CA ALA A 206 3.15 2.21 3.67
C ALA A 206 1.83 2.97 3.51
N PHE A 207 1.37 3.10 2.27
CA PHE A 207 0.02 3.53 1.94
C PHE A 207 -0.76 2.36 1.36
N TYR A 208 -1.79 1.95 2.08
CA TYR A 208 -2.72 0.90 1.68
C TYR A 208 -4.01 1.53 1.17
N THR A 209 -4.31 1.39 -0.11
CA THR A 209 -5.59 1.89 -0.61
C THR A 209 -6.73 0.97 -0.19
N VAL A 210 -7.82 1.57 0.21
CA VAL A 210 -9.06 0.92 0.59
C VAL A 210 -10.17 1.49 -0.29
N LEU A 211 -10.78 0.62 -1.09
CA LEU A 211 -11.87 1.02 -1.98
C LEU A 211 -13.17 1.08 -1.17
N VAL A 212 -13.78 2.25 -1.12
CA VAL A 212 -15.07 2.48 -0.47
C VAL A 212 -16.12 2.78 -1.54
N GLU A 213 -17.06 1.85 -1.73
CA GLU A 213 -18.14 2.02 -2.70
C GLU A 213 -19.26 2.87 -2.07
N GLY A 214 -19.67 3.93 -2.78
CA GLY A 214 -20.84 4.75 -2.40
C GLY A 214 -20.76 5.41 -1.03
N ASP A 215 -19.55 5.71 -0.53
CA ASP A 215 -19.30 6.25 0.81
C ASP A 215 -19.82 5.35 1.96
N ASP A 216 -19.94 4.02 1.71
CA ASP A 216 -20.35 3.04 2.70
C ASP A 216 -19.32 2.92 3.85
N GLN A 217 -19.56 3.68 4.90
CA GLN A 217 -18.75 3.65 6.13
C GLN A 217 -18.79 2.29 6.84
N ALA A 218 -19.78 1.44 6.52
CA ALA A 218 -19.98 0.12 7.13
C ALA A 218 -19.32 -1.03 6.33
N ASP A 219 -18.42 -0.73 5.37
CA ASP A 219 -17.63 -1.76 4.70
C ASP A 219 -16.67 -2.45 5.69
N PRO A 220 -16.74 -3.80 5.85
CA PRO A 220 -15.98 -4.52 6.88
C PRO A 220 -14.46 -4.48 6.63
N ILE A 221 -14.03 -4.33 5.39
CA ILE A 221 -12.59 -4.19 5.07
C ILE A 221 -12.12 -2.78 5.42
N ALA A 222 -12.95 -1.77 5.14
CA ALA A 222 -12.65 -0.39 5.53
C ALA A 222 -12.56 -0.24 7.05
N ASP A 223 -13.47 -0.83 7.80
CA ASP A 223 -13.47 -0.81 9.26
C ASP A 223 -12.28 -1.57 9.85
N SER A 224 -12.00 -2.78 9.34
CA SER A 224 -10.82 -3.55 9.74
C SER A 224 -9.51 -2.79 9.42
N ALA A 225 -9.42 -2.12 8.27
CA ALA A 225 -8.25 -1.33 7.90
C ALA A 225 -8.04 -0.16 8.87
N ARG A 226 -9.10 0.58 9.23
CA ARG A 226 -9.00 1.67 10.23
C ARG A 226 -8.50 1.20 11.59
N ALA A 227 -8.86 -0.02 11.98
CA ALA A 227 -8.46 -0.60 13.27
C ALA A 227 -6.96 -0.96 13.33
N ILE A 228 -6.37 -1.40 12.21
CA ILE A 228 -5.00 -1.92 12.18
C ILE A 228 -3.95 -0.93 11.65
N LEU A 229 -4.37 0.21 11.09
CA LEU A 229 -3.48 1.22 10.53
C LEU A 229 -3.22 2.37 11.51
N ASP A 230 -2.11 3.08 11.32
CA ASP A 230 -1.65 4.20 12.16
C ASP A 230 -2.28 5.55 11.75
N GLY A 231 -3.28 5.51 10.91
CA GLY A 231 -4.02 6.67 10.41
C GLY A 231 -4.64 6.39 9.05
N HIS A 232 -5.39 7.37 8.55
CA HIS A 232 -6.03 7.26 7.25
C HIS A 232 -6.24 8.63 6.59
N ILE A 233 -6.22 8.62 5.27
CA ILE A 233 -6.52 9.77 4.42
C ILE A 233 -7.76 9.41 3.60
N VAL A 234 -8.75 10.28 3.61
CA VAL A 234 -10.00 10.12 2.86
C VAL A 234 -9.97 11.01 1.62
N LEU A 235 -10.21 10.42 0.46
CA LEU A 235 -10.49 11.17 -0.77
C LEU A 235 -12.01 11.26 -0.96
N ALA A 236 -12.54 12.47 -0.89
CA ALA A 236 -13.99 12.70 -0.93
C ALA A 236 -14.45 13.10 -2.33
N ARG A 237 -15.52 12.45 -2.80
CA ARG A 237 -16.15 12.76 -4.10
C ARG A 237 -16.61 14.20 -4.16
N ARG A 238 -17.22 14.76 -3.10
CA ARG A 238 -17.68 16.15 -3.05
C ARG A 238 -16.57 17.17 -3.35
N ILE A 239 -15.32 16.86 -2.98
CA ILE A 239 -14.17 17.73 -3.22
C ILE A 239 -13.71 17.59 -4.67
N ALA A 240 -13.67 16.34 -5.19
CA ALA A 240 -13.33 16.06 -6.59
C ALA A 240 -14.34 16.68 -7.56
N ASP A 241 -15.64 16.56 -7.29
CA ASP A 241 -16.72 17.13 -8.12
C ASP A 241 -16.66 18.67 -8.13
N ALA A 242 -16.15 19.28 -7.06
CA ALA A 242 -15.87 20.73 -7.01
C ALA A 242 -14.57 21.13 -7.74
N GLY A 243 -13.91 20.18 -8.44
CA GLY A 243 -12.66 20.42 -9.19
C GLY A 243 -11.43 20.66 -8.32
N ARG A 244 -11.46 20.31 -7.04
CA ARG A 244 -10.35 20.52 -6.11
C ARG A 244 -9.53 19.25 -5.97
N PHE A 245 -8.23 19.33 -6.32
CA PHE A 245 -7.31 18.20 -6.27
C PHE A 245 -5.98 18.56 -5.56
N PRO A 246 -5.38 17.61 -4.79
CA PRO A 246 -5.93 16.30 -4.45
C PRO A 246 -7.22 16.43 -3.63
N ALA A 247 -8.17 15.52 -3.85
CA ALA A 247 -9.50 15.56 -3.23
C ALA A 247 -9.48 15.10 -1.75
N VAL A 248 -8.46 15.49 -1.00
CA VAL A 248 -8.24 15.11 0.40
C VAL A 248 -9.24 15.82 1.30
N ASP A 249 -10.03 15.04 2.02
CA ASP A 249 -10.89 15.50 3.09
C ASP A 249 -10.10 15.49 4.41
N VAL A 250 -9.56 16.65 4.79
CA VAL A 250 -8.71 16.79 5.96
C VAL A 250 -9.49 16.53 7.26
N GLU A 251 -10.75 16.94 7.33
CA GLU A 251 -11.59 16.76 8.52
C GLU A 251 -11.92 15.28 8.77
N ALA A 252 -12.05 14.48 7.68
CA ALA A 252 -12.31 13.05 7.75
C ALA A 252 -11.02 12.22 7.83
N SER A 253 -9.84 12.86 7.83
CA SER A 253 -8.54 12.19 7.80
C SER A 253 -7.81 12.35 9.13
N VAL A 254 -6.94 11.39 9.46
CA VAL A 254 -6.13 11.43 10.68
C VAL A 254 -4.76 10.78 10.48
N SER A 255 -3.71 11.43 10.96
CA SER A 255 -2.39 10.83 11.17
C SER A 255 -2.16 10.71 12.68
N ARG A 256 -2.18 9.48 13.20
CA ARG A 256 -2.10 9.24 14.66
C ARG A 256 -0.75 9.59 15.26
N VAL A 257 0.32 9.60 14.45
CA VAL A 257 1.68 9.90 14.90
C VAL A 257 2.06 11.37 14.66
N MET A 258 1.17 12.18 14.11
CA MET A 258 1.48 13.57 13.73
C MET A 258 2.06 14.36 14.91
N HIS A 259 1.50 14.23 16.10
CA HIS A 259 1.95 14.95 17.30
C HIS A 259 3.35 14.54 17.78
N GLU A 260 3.83 13.35 17.38
CA GLU A 260 5.14 12.84 17.77
C GLU A 260 6.26 13.27 16.81
N ILE A 261 5.89 13.65 15.58
CA ILE A 261 6.84 13.94 14.49
C ILE A 261 6.88 15.41 14.07
N VAL A 262 5.89 16.22 14.45
CA VAL A 262 5.91 17.68 14.26
C VAL A 262 6.24 18.33 15.60
N GLY A 263 7.18 19.30 15.62
CA GLY A 263 7.51 20.06 16.81
C GLY A 263 6.27 20.80 17.34
N THR A 264 6.19 20.98 18.64
CA THR A 264 5.18 21.81 19.32
C THR A 264 5.46 23.28 19.10
#